data_f4cca64851e5635c66476fd2559bda5f
#
_entry.id   f4cca64851e5635c66476fd2559bda5f
#
_cell.length_a   1.000
_cell.length_b   1.000
_cell.length_c   1.000
_cell.angle_alpha   90.00
_cell.angle_beta   90.00
_cell.angle_gamma   90.00
#
_symmetry.space_group_name_H-M   'P 1'
#
loop_
_entity.id
_entity.type
_entity.pdbx_description
1 polymer ?
#
loop_
_entity_poly.entity_id
_entity_poly.type
_entity_poly.pdbx_seq_one_letter_code
_entity_poly.pdbx_strand_id
1 'polypeptide(L)'
;MPPKTSARTLSTAEERRATVLRTAIHAFAARGYYGTTTTEVAKEAGISQPYLYRLFPDKEALFVAVIEHCSLRMRECFADAAATASGSDPASALDALGDAYARLITDRDLLLVMMQANCAASEPAIREAVQGGYARLVEYVRAVSGADDAQIQQFFATGFLCNTVVAMGADTVDAPWARTLGRGLRHY
;
A
#
# COMPACT_ATOMS: atom_id res chain seq x y z
N MET A 1 -44.83 -10.29 -0.13
CA MET A 1 -43.53 -10.30 0.60
C MET A 1 -42.42 -10.41 -0.42
N PRO A 2 -41.50 -9.45 -0.55
CA PRO A 2 -40.32 -9.59 -1.40
C PRO A 2 -39.20 -10.30 -0.64
N PRO A 3 -38.24 -10.99 -1.31
CA PRO A 3 -37.25 -11.82 -0.70
C PRO A 3 -36.09 -10.97 -0.10
N LYS A 4 -35.87 -11.08 1.22
CA LYS A 4 -34.78 -10.43 1.98
C LYS A 4 -33.46 -11.18 1.91
N THR A 5 -33.14 -11.92 0.84
CA THR A 5 -32.03 -12.89 0.84
C THR A 5 -30.75 -12.37 0.15
N SER A 6 -30.81 -11.31 -0.66
CA SER A 6 -29.68 -10.88 -1.48
C SER A 6 -28.63 -10.06 -0.71
N ALA A 7 -29.02 -9.11 0.11
CA ALA A 7 -28.11 -8.19 0.80
C ALA A 7 -27.21 -8.88 1.86
N ARG A 8 -27.75 -9.87 2.58
CA ARG A 8 -27.02 -10.57 3.64
C ARG A 8 -25.96 -11.54 3.11
N THR A 9 -26.19 -12.11 1.94
CA THR A 9 -25.24 -13.05 1.28
C THR A 9 -24.08 -12.29 0.63
N LEU A 10 -24.34 -11.11 0.07
CA LEU A 10 -23.31 -10.21 -0.47
C LEU A 10 -22.40 -9.68 0.63
N SER A 11 -22.96 -9.20 1.75
CA SER A 11 -22.22 -8.72 2.92
C SER A 11 -21.24 -9.77 3.46
N THR A 12 -21.64 -11.03 3.58
CA THR A 12 -20.74 -12.09 4.09
C THR A 12 -19.62 -12.46 3.12
N ALA A 13 -19.81 -12.35 1.80
CA ALA A 13 -18.77 -12.61 0.81
C ALA A 13 -17.72 -11.47 0.79
N GLU A 14 -18.17 -10.22 0.89
CA GLU A 14 -17.31 -9.06 0.96
C GLU A 14 -16.49 -9.05 2.25
N GLU A 15 -17.08 -9.34 3.40
CA GLU A 15 -16.40 -9.47 4.69
C GLU A 15 -15.32 -10.54 4.65
N ARG A 16 -15.60 -11.68 4.03
CA ARG A 16 -14.63 -12.77 3.85
C ARG A 16 -13.50 -12.37 2.90
N ARG A 17 -13.83 -11.69 1.79
CA ARG A 17 -12.83 -11.17 0.87
C ARG A 17 -11.90 -10.18 1.57
N ALA A 18 -12.43 -9.25 2.36
CA ALA A 18 -11.65 -8.31 3.15
C ALA A 18 -10.76 -9.02 4.19
N THR A 19 -11.27 -10.08 4.84
CA THR A 19 -10.46 -10.88 5.77
C THR A 19 -9.31 -11.58 5.06
N VAL A 20 -9.55 -12.19 3.90
CA VAL A 20 -8.49 -12.83 3.10
C VAL A 20 -7.44 -11.80 2.67
N LEU A 21 -7.85 -10.61 2.24
CA LEU A 21 -6.89 -9.56 1.85
C LEU A 21 -6.01 -9.12 3.02
N ARG A 22 -6.56 -8.89 4.22
CA ARG A 22 -5.75 -8.55 5.41
C ARG A 22 -4.75 -9.65 5.75
N THR A 23 -5.17 -10.92 5.73
CA THR A 23 -4.28 -12.06 5.97
C THR A 23 -3.20 -12.17 4.90
N ALA A 24 -3.57 -11.96 3.63
CA ALA A 24 -2.63 -11.99 2.51
C ALA A 24 -1.59 -10.87 2.61
N ILE A 25 -1.98 -9.66 3.01
CA ILE A 25 -1.06 -8.54 3.25
C ILE A 25 0.03 -8.98 4.24
N HIS A 26 -0.35 -9.54 5.40
CA HIS A 26 0.61 -10.00 6.40
C HIS A 26 1.54 -11.10 5.85
N ALA A 27 0.99 -12.11 5.18
CA ALA A 27 1.77 -13.20 4.62
C ALA A 27 2.77 -12.75 3.54
N PHE A 28 2.32 -11.88 2.62
CA PHE A 28 3.17 -11.33 1.57
C PHE A 28 4.20 -10.31 2.09
N ALA A 29 3.86 -9.53 3.12
CA ALA A 29 4.82 -8.65 3.79
C ALA A 29 6.00 -9.44 4.37
N ALA A 30 5.71 -10.58 5.03
CA ALA A 30 6.72 -11.40 5.69
C ALA A 30 7.62 -12.18 4.72
N ARG A 31 7.09 -12.69 3.59
CA ARG A 31 7.80 -13.67 2.74
C ARG A 31 7.85 -13.30 1.26
N GLY A 32 7.27 -12.18 0.88
CA GLY A 32 7.19 -11.72 -0.51
C GLY A 32 6.28 -12.60 -1.38
N TYR A 33 6.17 -12.21 -2.64
CA TYR A 33 5.35 -12.94 -3.62
C TYR A 33 5.81 -14.38 -3.79
N TYR A 34 7.10 -14.61 -4.01
CA TYR A 34 7.63 -15.96 -4.30
C TYR A 34 7.62 -16.88 -3.10
N GLY A 35 7.85 -16.37 -1.88
CA GLY A 35 7.92 -17.15 -0.64
C GLY A 35 6.58 -17.49 0.00
N THR A 36 5.47 -16.87 -0.44
CA THR A 36 4.13 -17.08 0.12
C THR A 36 3.36 -18.10 -0.71
N THR A 37 2.62 -18.99 -0.04
CA THR A 37 1.72 -19.95 -0.69
C THR A 37 0.25 -19.63 -0.41
N THR A 38 -0.63 -19.95 -1.35
CA THR A 38 -2.09 -19.78 -1.16
C THR A 38 -2.65 -20.70 -0.08
N THR A 39 -2.00 -21.85 0.18
CA THR A 39 -2.36 -22.75 1.27
C THR A 39 -2.18 -22.10 2.64
N GLU A 40 -1.06 -21.39 2.83
CA GLU A 40 -0.78 -20.67 4.08
C GLU A 40 -1.78 -19.53 4.28
N VAL A 41 -2.02 -18.73 3.23
CA VAL A 41 -3.01 -17.65 3.31
C VAL A 41 -4.41 -18.18 3.64
N ALA A 42 -4.85 -19.28 3.01
CA ALA A 42 -6.14 -19.88 3.29
C ALA A 42 -6.23 -20.38 4.75
N LYS A 43 -5.18 -21.05 5.23
CA LYS A 43 -5.09 -21.54 6.62
C LYS A 43 -5.18 -20.40 7.63
N GLU A 44 -4.41 -19.34 7.43
CA GLU A 44 -4.41 -18.17 8.33
C GLU A 44 -5.74 -17.39 8.28
N ALA A 45 -6.38 -17.32 7.12
CA ALA A 45 -7.70 -16.71 6.95
C ALA A 45 -8.86 -17.58 7.48
N GLY A 46 -8.58 -18.79 7.96
CA GLY A 46 -9.59 -19.73 8.47
C GLY A 46 -10.55 -20.25 7.39
N ILE A 47 -10.10 -20.37 6.15
CA ILE A 47 -10.89 -20.88 5.02
C ILE A 47 -10.21 -22.05 4.32
N SER A 48 -10.95 -22.79 3.53
CA SER A 48 -10.37 -23.82 2.67
C SER A 48 -9.67 -23.23 1.45
N GLN A 49 -8.59 -23.86 0.97
CA GLN A 49 -7.91 -23.43 -0.25
C GLN A 49 -8.84 -23.42 -1.49
N PRO A 50 -9.73 -24.39 -1.72
CA PRO A 50 -10.72 -24.28 -2.79
C PRO A 50 -11.64 -23.07 -2.68
N TYR A 51 -11.98 -22.63 -1.47
CA TYR A 51 -12.76 -21.42 -1.27
C TYR A 51 -11.92 -20.15 -1.57
N LEU A 52 -10.64 -20.13 -1.23
CA LEU A 52 -9.73 -19.04 -1.64
C LEU A 52 -9.71 -18.89 -3.16
N TYR A 53 -9.59 -20.00 -3.92
CA TYR A 53 -9.58 -19.97 -5.38
C TYR A 53 -10.92 -19.53 -6.01
N ARG A 54 -12.02 -19.64 -5.28
CA ARG A 54 -13.30 -19.03 -5.71
C ARG A 54 -13.31 -17.51 -5.59
N LEU A 55 -12.51 -16.95 -4.67
CA LEU A 55 -12.38 -15.50 -4.46
C LEU A 55 -11.29 -14.89 -5.35
N PHE A 56 -10.22 -15.63 -5.56
CA PHE A 56 -9.03 -15.23 -6.33
C PHE A 56 -8.55 -16.46 -7.12
N PRO A 57 -8.60 -16.44 -8.45
CA PRO A 57 -8.39 -17.63 -9.28
C PRO A 57 -6.99 -18.27 -9.10
N ASP A 58 -5.99 -17.48 -8.73
CA ASP A 58 -4.63 -17.92 -8.48
C ASP A 58 -3.89 -16.99 -7.50
N LYS A 59 -2.62 -17.27 -7.24
CA LYS A 59 -1.78 -16.47 -6.34
C LYS A 59 -1.50 -15.07 -6.92
N GLU A 60 -1.34 -14.97 -8.22
CA GLU A 60 -1.07 -13.70 -8.90
C GLU A 60 -2.25 -12.76 -8.75
N ALA A 61 -3.47 -13.23 -9.03
CA ALA A 61 -4.69 -12.46 -8.86
C ALA A 61 -4.92 -12.02 -7.39
N LEU A 62 -4.57 -12.88 -6.43
CA LEU A 62 -4.61 -12.53 -5.01
C LEU A 62 -3.61 -11.41 -4.70
N PHE A 63 -2.38 -11.52 -5.21
CA PHE A 63 -1.35 -10.51 -4.93
C PHE A 63 -1.63 -9.18 -5.63
N VAL A 64 -2.14 -9.20 -6.87
CA VAL A 64 -2.64 -8.00 -7.57
C VAL A 64 -3.73 -7.32 -6.76
N ALA A 65 -4.71 -8.07 -6.24
CA ALA A 65 -5.76 -7.50 -5.39
C ALA A 65 -5.22 -6.90 -4.08
N VAL A 66 -4.15 -7.45 -3.51
CA VAL A 66 -3.43 -6.88 -2.36
C VAL A 66 -2.78 -5.55 -2.75
N ILE A 67 -2.08 -5.48 -3.89
CA ILE A 67 -1.46 -4.25 -4.40
C ILE A 67 -2.51 -3.16 -4.61
N GLU A 68 -3.62 -3.50 -5.24
CA GLU A 68 -4.73 -2.56 -5.48
C GLU A 68 -5.34 -2.04 -4.17
N HIS A 69 -5.53 -2.93 -3.19
CA HIS A 69 -6.04 -2.55 -1.87
C HIS A 69 -5.07 -1.60 -1.15
N CYS A 70 -3.77 -1.89 -1.14
CA CYS A 70 -2.76 -1.00 -0.54
C CYS A 70 -2.68 0.34 -1.27
N SER A 71 -2.75 0.34 -2.61
CA SER A 71 -2.77 1.55 -3.42
C SER A 71 -4.02 2.41 -3.15
N LEU A 72 -5.17 1.78 -2.90
CA LEU A 72 -6.40 2.49 -2.51
C LEU A 72 -6.23 3.14 -1.14
N ARG A 73 -5.75 2.41 -0.13
CA ARG A 73 -5.48 2.96 1.21
C ARG A 73 -4.53 4.17 1.17
N MET A 74 -3.50 4.10 0.32
CA MET A 74 -2.57 5.23 0.14
C MET A 74 -3.27 6.46 -0.46
N ARG A 75 -4.13 6.28 -1.46
CA ARG A 75 -4.89 7.38 -2.06
C ARG A 75 -5.91 7.98 -1.09
N GLU A 76 -6.59 7.15 -0.30
CA GLU A 76 -7.51 7.59 0.75
C GLU A 76 -6.77 8.43 1.80
N CYS A 77 -5.61 7.96 2.26
CA CYS A 77 -4.75 8.71 3.19
C CYS A 77 -4.34 10.08 2.62
N PHE A 78 -3.99 10.15 1.34
CA PHE A 78 -3.65 11.41 0.67
C PHE A 78 -4.89 12.31 0.47
N ALA A 79 -6.06 11.73 0.21
CA ALA A 79 -7.29 12.49 0.08
C ALA A 79 -7.68 13.16 1.41
N ASP A 80 -7.58 12.43 2.51
CA ASP A 80 -7.84 12.95 3.84
C ASP A 80 -6.86 14.08 4.21
N ALA A 81 -5.58 13.91 3.88
CA ALA A 81 -4.56 14.93 4.10
C ALA A 81 -4.82 16.20 3.27
N ALA A 82 -5.15 16.04 1.99
CA ALA A 82 -5.46 17.16 1.10
C ALA A 82 -6.70 17.93 1.55
N ALA A 83 -7.72 17.24 2.06
CA ALA A 83 -8.95 17.87 2.56
C ALA A 83 -8.72 18.70 3.84
N THR A 84 -7.66 18.42 4.61
CA THR A 84 -7.33 19.11 5.86
C THR A 84 -6.15 20.07 5.73
N ALA A 85 -5.48 20.10 4.58
CA ALA A 85 -4.34 20.97 4.33
C ALA A 85 -4.75 22.47 4.40
N SER A 86 -4.02 23.25 5.17
CA SER A 86 -4.33 24.67 5.41
C SER A 86 -3.57 25.63 4.50
N GLY A 87 -2.65 25.14 3.67
CA GLY A 87 -1.83 25.94 2.74
C GLY A 87 -2.36 25.91 1.31
N SER A 88 -2.17 27.03 0.58
CA SER A 88 -2.55 27.14 -0.83
C SER A 88 -1.38 27.01 -1.81
N ASP A 89 -0.17 26.83 -1.29
CA ASP A 89 1.05 26.67 -2.10
C ASP A 89 1.44 25.20 -2.26
N PRO A 90 2.11 24.83 -3.37
CA PRO A 90 2.49 23.45 -3.65
C PRO A 90 3.34 22.79 -2.56
N ALA A 91 4.26 23.54 -1.93
CA ALA A 91 5.16 22.99 -0.92
C ALA A 91 4.39 22.55 0.34
N SER A 92 3.48 23.40 0.82
CA SER A 92 2.61 23.08 1.96
C SER A 92 1.71 21.88 1.68
N ALA A 93 1.19 21.76 0.47
CA ALA A 93 0.37 20.60 0.07
C ALA A 93 1.21 19.31 0.06
N LEU A 94 2.38 19.31 -0.56
CA LEU A 94 3.29 18.17 -0.58
C LEU A 94 3.76 17.78 0.81
N ASP A 95 4.01 18.75 1.69
CA ASP A 95 4.36 18.52 3.09
C ASP A 95 3.25 17.78 3.84
N ALA A 96 2.00 18.21 3.69
CA ALA A 96 0.85 17.55 4.31
C ALA A 96 0.68 16.10 3.82
N LEU A 97 0.86 15.85 2.51
CA LEU A 97 0.85 14.51 1.94
C LEU A 97 2.01 13.66 2.47
N GLY A 98 3.21 14.24 2.61
CA GLY A 98 4.38 13.57 3.17
C GLY A 98 4.18 13.14 4.62
N ASP A 99 3.58 14.01 5.45
CA ASP A 99 3.22 13.71 6.83
C ASP A 99 2.20 12.57 6.94
N ALA A 100 1.19 12.59 6.08
CA ALA A 100 0.19 11.53 6.03
C ALA A 100 0.81 10.20 5.62
N TYR A 101 1.69 10.23 4.61
CA TYR A 101 2.42 9.05 4.17
C TYR A 101 3.31 8.46 5.26
N ALA A 102 4.09 9.29 5.95
CA ALA A 102 4.95 8.85 7.04
C ALA A 102 4.16 8.15 8.16
N ARG A 103 2.96 8.64 8.49
CA ARG A 103 2.04 7.95 9.41
C ARG A 103 1.50 6.64 8.83
N LEU A 104 1.15 6.61 7.55
CA LEU A 104 0.62 5.41 6.90
C LEU A 104 1.61 4.24 6.92
N ILE A 105 2.89 4.50 6.67
CA ILE A 105 3.94 3.47 6.62
C ILE A 105 4.38 2.96 7.99
N THR A 106 3.84 3.49 9.10
CA THR A 106 3.93 2.84 10.42
C THR A 106 3.20 1.50 10.43
N ASP A 107 2.20 1.30 9.53
CA ASP A 107 1.70 -0.02 9.16
C ASP A 107 2.78 -0.75 8.35
N ARG A 108 3.63 -1.47 9.10
CA ARG A 108 4.82 -2.13 8.54
C ARG A 108 4.46 -3.18 7.48
N ASP A 109 3.33 -3.85 7.62
CA ASP A 109 2.90 -4.86 6.65
C ASP A 109 2.53 -4.20 5.32
N LEU A 110 1.83 -3.07 5.36
CA LEU A 110 1.54 -2.28 4.16
C LEU A 110 2.84 -1.81 3.47
N LEU A 111 3.78 -1.25 4.22
CA LEU A 111 5.07 -0.82 3.69
C LEU A 111 5.81 -1.98 3.02
N LEU A 112 5.98 -3.09 3.73
CA LEU A 112 6.75 -4.22 3.22
C LEU A 112 6.11 -4.87 2.01
N VAL A 113 4.78 -5.05 1.98
CA VAL A 113 4.10 -5.65 0.82
C VAL A 113 4.23 -4.77 -0.42
N MET A 114 4.21 -3.44 -0.29
CA MET A 114 4.43 -2.54 -1.43
C MET A 114 5.88 -2.61 -1.95
N MET A 115 6.86 -2.75 -1.07
CA MET A 115 8.25 -3.00 -1.48
C MET A 115 8.41 -4.37 -2.17
N GLN A 116 7.78 -5.43 -1.64
CA GLN A 116 7.77 -6.76 -2.25
C GLN A 116 7.08 -6.76 -3.62
N ALA A 117 6.06 -5.92 -3.83
CA ALA A 117 5.42 -5.76 -5.13
C ALA A 117 6.39 -5.23 -6.19
N ASN A 118 7.24 -4.26 -5.83
CA ASN A 118 8.29 -3.78 -6.74
C ASN A 118 9.30 -4.88 -7.09
N CYS A 119 9.68 -5.74 -6.12
CA CYS A 119 10.57 -6.88 -6.37
C CYS A 119 9.96 -7.95 -7.27
N ALA A 120 8.63 -8.10 -7.26
CA ALA A 120 7.89 -9.06 -8.07
C ALA A 120 7.44 -8.51 -9.44
N ALA A 121 7.84 -7.30 -9.81
CA ALA A 121 7.43 -6.64 -11.06
C ALA A 121 8.05 -7.27 -12.34
N SER A 122 8.79 -8.38 -12.22
CA SER A 122 9.11 -9.27 -13.36
C SER A 122 7.87 -9.99 -13.89
N GLU A 123 6.87 -10.26 -13.03
CA GLU A 123 5.59 -10.83 -13.43
C GLU A 123 4.71 -9.76 -14.10
N PRO A 124 4.19 -10.01 -15.33
CA PRO A 124 3.51 -8.99 -16.13
C PRO A 124 2.29 -8.34 -15.43
N ALA A 125 1.40 -9.14 -14.84
CA ALA A 125 0.20 -8.62 -14.19
C ALA A 125 0.54 -7.83 -12.91
N ILE A 126 1.56 -8.26 -12.16
CA ILE A 126 2.04 -7.53 -10.97
C ILE A 126 2.66 -6.20 -11.41
N ARG A 127 3.48 -6.19 -12.45
CA ARG A 127 4.06 -4.97 -13.03
C ARG A 127 2.99 -3.98 -13.45
N GLU A 128 1.96 -4.44 -14.16
CA GLU A 128 0.84 -3.61 -14.59
C GLU A 128 0.10 -2.98 -13.39
N ALA A 129 -0.17 -3.77 -12.36
CA ALA A 129 -0.82 -3.30 -11.13
C ALA A 129 0.03 -2.25 -10.41
N VAL A 130 1.36 -2.47 -10.29
CA VAL A 130 2.30 -1.53 -9.66
C VAL A 130 2.37 -0.23 -10.47
N GLN A 131 2.61 -0.32 -11.78
CA GLN A 131 2.69 0.85 -12.66
C GLN A 131 1.38 1.65 -12.67
N GLY A 132 0.24 0.97 -12.75
CA GLY A 132 -1.07 1.60 -12.68
C GLY A 132 -1.33 2.29 -11.33
N GLY A 133 -0.87 1.69 -10.23
CA GLY A 133 -0.91 2.29 -8.91
C GLY A 133 -0.12 3.61 -8.84
N TYR A 134 1.14 3.59 -9.27
CA TYR A 134 1.98 4.79 -9.32
C TYR A 134 1.45 5.85 -10.28
N ALA A 135 0.97 5.48 -11.46
CA ALA A 135 0.39 6.43 -12.41
C ALA A 135 -0.77 7.21 -11.77
N ARG A 136 -1.72 6.51 -11.15
CA ARG A 136 -2.85 7.14 -10.46
C ARG A 136 -2.40 8.01 -9.28
N LEU A 137 -1.37 7.59 -8.55
CA LEU A 137 -0.87 8.34 -7.39
C LEU A 137 -0.15 9.63 -7.81
N VAL A 138 0.69 9.58 -8.84
CA VAL A 138 1.38 10.76 -9.41
C VAL A 138 0.36 11.79 -9.91
N GLU A 139 -0.63 11.34 -10.69
CA GLU A 139 -1.70 12.24 -11.16
C GLU A 139 -2.49 12.86 -10.01
N TYR A 140 -2.79 12.07 -8.97
CA TYR A 140 -3.48 12.59 -7.79
C TYR A 140 -2.65 13.66 -7.07
N VAL A 141 -1.37 13.37 -6.78
CA VAL A 141 -0.46 14.33 -6.12
C VAL A 141 -0.34 15.61 -6.95
N ARG A 142 -0.19 15.50 -8.27
CA ARG A 142 -0.18 16.64 -9.20
C ARG A 142 -1.44 17.49 -9.08
N ALA A 143 -2.58 16.84 -9.13
CA ALA A 143 -3.88 17.53 -9.13
C ALA A 143 -4.15 18.29 -7.83
N VAL A 144 -3.78 17.71 -6.67
CA VAL A 144 -4.08 18.32 -5.36
C VAL A 144 -3.04 19.33 -4.92
N SER A 145 -1.77 19.19 -5.33
CA SER A 145 -0.69 20.09 -4.92
C SER A 145 -0.46 21.25 -5.89
N GLY A 146 -0.79 21.09 -7.18
CA GLY A 146 -0.38 22.03 -8.22
C GLY A 146 1.14 22.10 -8.43
N ALA A 147 1.89 21.13 -7.89
CA ALA A 147 3.34 21.08 -7.98
C ALA A 147 3.84 20.77 -9.40
N ASP A 148 5.01 21.28 -9.74
CA ASP A 148 5.69 20.95 -10.99
C ASP A 148 6.35 19.56 -10.97
N ASP A 149 6.85 19.12 -12.12
CA ASP A 149 7.44 17.77 -12.27
C ASP A 149 8.67 17.56 -11.37
N ALA A 150 9.48 18.59 -11.14
CA ALA A 150 10.66 18.49 -10.28
C ALA A 150 10.29 18.33 -8.80
N GLN A 151 9.29 19.08 -8.36
CA GLN A 151 8.75 19.00 -7.00
C GLN A 151 8.08 17.63 -6.77
N ILE A 152 7.31 17.13 -7.73
CA ILE A 152 6.69 15.81 -7.67
C ILE A 152 7.76 14.72 -7.62
N GLN A 153 8.77 14.78 -8.49
CA GLN A 153 9.89 13.82 -8.47
C GLN A 153 10.60 13.82 -7.12
N GLN A 154 10.88 14.98 -6.55
CA GLN A 154 11.52 15.09 -5.24
C GLN A 154 10.65 14.52 -4.13
N PHE A 155 9.34 14.76 -4.16
CA PHE A 155 8.38 14.18 -3.21
C PHE A 155 8.43 12.65 -3.22
N PHE A 156 8.36 12.02 -4.41
CA PHE A 156 8.46 10.57 -4.53
C PHE A 156 9.84 10.03 -4.16
N ALA A 157 10.93 10.73 -4.52
CA ALA A 157 12.29 10.34 -4.14
C ALA A 157 12.45 10.32 -2.61
N THR A 158 11.93 11.32 -1.91
CA THR A 158 11.91 11.37 -0.45
C THR A 158 11.09 10.22 0.13
N GLY A 159 9.91 9.93 -0.43
CA GLY A 159 9.08 8.80 -0.03
C GLY A 159 9.79 7.45 -0.20
N PHE A 160 10.48 7.22 -1.32
CA PHE A 160 11.25 5.99 -1.56
C PHE A 160 12.41 5.83 -0.58
N LEU A 161 13.12 6.92 -0.26
CA LEU A 161 14.15 6.91 0.77
C LEU A 161 13.55 6.58 2.14
N CYS A 162 12.43 7.21 2.50
CA CYS A 162 11.70 6.95 3.74
C CYS A 162 11.32 5.46 3.87
N ASN A 163 10.76 4.87 2.81
CA ASN A 163 10.43 3.44 2.77
C ASN A 163 11.64 2.57 3.09
N THR A 164 12.77 2.86 2.49
CA THR A 164 14.02 2.09 2.70
C THR A 164 14.52 2.25 4.14
N VAL A 165 14.55 3.46 4.66
CA VAL A 165 15.01 3.77 6.03
C VAL A 165 14.13 3.04 7.06
N VAL A 166 12.81 3.15 6.94
CA VAL A 166 11.85 2.49 7.85
C VAL A 166 11.89 0.97 7.70
N ALA A 167 11.94 0.45 6.47
CA ALA A 167 11.96 -1.01 6.24
C ALA A 167 13.15 -1.70 6.87
N MET A 168 14.33 -1.08 6.83
CA MET A 168 15.53 -1.64 7.47
C MET A 168 15.70 -1.22 8.95
N GLY A 169 14.75 -0.47 9.52
CA GLY A 169 14.79 -0.03 10.91
C GLY A 169 15.93 0.99 11.20
N ALA A 170 16.40 1.69 10.17
CA ALA A 170 17.49 2.65 10.32
C ALA A 170 17.08 3.93 11.09
N ASP A 171 15.79 4.21 11.15
CA ASP A 171 15.17 5.26 11.95
C ASP A 171 15.39 5.11 13.45
N THR A 172 15.64 3.89 13.93
CA THR A 172 15.94 3.57 15.33
C THR A 172 17.45 3.46 15.64
N VAL A 173 18.32 3.59 14.63
CA VAL A 173 19.77 3.39 14.76
C VAL A 173 20.48 4.71 15.05
N ASP A 174 21.15 4.80 16.23
CA ASP A 174 21.98 5.95 16.54
C ASP A 174 23.41 5.81 15.97
N ALA A 175 23.53 6.07 14.66
CA ALA A 175 24.81 6.05 13.95
C ALA A 175 24.89 7.18 12.92
N PRO A 176 26.11 7.66 12.56
CA PRO A 176 26.26 8.76 11.60
C PRO A 176 25.61 8.51 10.24
N TRP A 177 25.72 7.29 9.70
CA TRP A 177 25.10 6.91 8.43
C TRP A 177 23.58 6.94 8.49
N ALA A 178 22.98 6.44 9.58
CA ALA A 178 21.53 6.43 9.77
C ALA A 178 20.97 7.85 9.89
N ARG A 179 21.66 8.71 10.67
CA ARG A 179 21.31 10.13 10.75
C ARG A 179 21.46 10.84 9.41
N THR A 180 22.43 10.44 8.56
CA THR A 180 22.58 11.00 7.21
C THR A 180 21.41 10.63 6.33
N LEU A 181 21.00 9.35 6.30
CA LEU A 181 19.86 8.88 5.50
C LEU A 181 18.51 9.40 6.03
N GLY A 182 18.38 9.52 7.35
CA GLY A 182 17.14 9.99 7.99
C GLY A 182 17.00 11.52 8.03
N ARG A 183 18.00 12.29 7.53
CA ARG A 183 17.96 13.75 7.62
C ARG A 183 16.77 14.31 6.84
N GLY A 184 15.89 15.03 7.54
CA GLY A 184 14.69 15.65 6.96
C GLY A 184 13.56 14.68 6.67
N LEU A 185 13.72 13.38 6.96
CA LEU A 185 12.61 12.44 6.94
C LEU A 185 11.76 12.59 8.21
N ARG A 186 10.46 12.41 8.08
CA ARG A 186 9.52 12.42 9.19
C ARG A 186 9.29 11.01 9.68
N HIS A 187 9.39 10.80 10.99
CA HIS A 187 9.19 9.52 11.67
C HIS A 187 8.11 9.69 12.73
N TYR A 188 7.24 8.69 12.89
CA TYR A 188 6.15 8.67 13.87
C TYR A 188 6.17 7.39 14.69
#